data_2469315cc7f8a1cdd796b2f5733efab1
#
_entry.id   2469315cc7f8a1cdd796b2f5733efab1
#
_cell.length_a   1.000
_cell.length_b   1.000
_cell.length_c   1.000
_cell.angle_alpha   90.00
_cell.angle_beta   90.00
_cell.angle_gamma   90.00
#
_symmetry.space_group_name_H-M   'P 1'
#
loop_
_entity.id
_entity.type
_entity.pdbx_description
1 polymer ?
#
loop_
_entity_poly.entity_id
_entity_poly.type
_entity_poly.pdbx_seq_one_letter_code
_entity_poly.pdbx_strand_id
1 'polypeptide(L)'
;MKLLLSAAGLLCLLGVAWGADDEHLVREVVKAFVADYNNGDFKNAPTYTTDDWVHINPGGGITRGRDDVLKEVRAIHKTMLKGVSITIDNMTVHFVTPDVALVDAVHTSDSYVTPEDGVKHENERQIKTYLIVKRNGKWLLVLDQNTIISNP
;
A
#
# COMPACT_ATOMS: atom_id res chain seq x y z
N MET A 1 -43.06 2.99 53.92
CA MET A 1 -41.93 2.18 53.48
C MET A 1 -41.83 2.34 51.96
N LYS A 2 -40.99 3.26 51.49
CA LYS A 2 -40.81 3.60 50.04
C LYS A 2 -39.56 2.89 49.55
N LEU A 3 -39.73 1.92 48.64
CA LEU A 3 -38.62 1.28 47.91
C LEU A 3 -38.14 2.26 46.85
N LEU A 4 -36.85 2.64 46.94
CA LEU A 4 -36.12 3.29 45.88
C LEU A 4 -35.50 2.23 44.97
N LEU A 5 -36.00 2.07 43.72
CA LEU A 5 -35.32 1.30 42.69
C LEU A 5 -34.20 2.16 42.12
N SER A 6 -32.97 1.73 42.39
CA SER A 6 -31.79 2.30 41.74
C SER A 6 -31.63 1.64 40.38
N ALA A 7 -31.84 2.39 39.29
CA ALA A 7 -31.52 1.96 37.92
C ALA A 7 -30.02 2.17 37.67
N ALA A 8 -29.22 1.11 37.75
CA ALA A 8 -27.85 1.12 37.31
C ALA A 8 -27.83 1.11 35.77
N GLY A 9 -27.55 2.28 35.17
CA GLY A 9 -27.33 2.40 33.73
C GLY A 9 -26.00 1.71 33.33
N LEU A 10 -26.11 0.60 32.63
CA LEU A 10 -24.98 -0.07 32.01
C LEU A 10 -24.52 0.75 30.79
N LEU A 11 -23.48 1.56 30.98
CA LEU A 11 -22.83 2.30 29.88
C LEU A 11 -22.01 1.28 29.08
N CYS A 12 -22.58 0.72 28.01
CA CYS A 12 -21.81 -0.03 27.03
C CYS A 12 -20.87 0.92 26.30
N LEU A 13 -19.60 0.94 26.70
CA LEU A 13 -18.51 1.47 25.91
C LEU A 13 -18.40 0.58 24.66
N LEU A 14 -19.04 1.00 23.58
CA LEU A 14 -18.77 0.44 22.25
C LEU A 14 -17.34 0.90 21.87
N GLY A 15 -16.35 0.16 22.33
CA GLY A 15 -15.03 0.23 21.75
C GLY A 15 -15.17 -0.14 20.28
N VAL A 16 -14.83 0.78 19.37
CA VAL A 16 -14.70 0.49 17.95
C VAL A 16 -13.51 -0.46 17.84
N ALA A 17 -13.78 -1.77 17.94
CA ALA A 17 -12.82 -2.78 17.54
C ALA A 17 -12.68 -2.62 16.02
N TRP A 18 -11.60 -2.06 15.56
CA TRP A 18 -11.16 -2.15 14.17
C TRP A 18 -11.14 -3.64 13.86
N GLY A 19 -11.97 -4.09 12.92
CA GLY A 19 -12.16 -5.51 12.69
C GLY A 19 -10.83 -6.10 12.17
N ALA A 20 -10.43 -7.24 12.72
CA ALA A 20 -9.35 -8.05 12.17
C ALA A 20 -9.54 -8.30 10.67
N ASP A 21 -10.78 -8.32 10.21
CA ASP A 21 -11.17 -8.42 8.81
C ASP A 21 -10.74 -7.23 7.97
N ASP A 22 -10.86 -6.00 8.47
CA ASP A 22 -10.45 -4.78 7.72
C ASP A 22 -8.91 -4.72 7.59
N GLU A 23 -8.15 -5.07 8.62
CA GLU A 23 -6.70 -5.14 8.52
C GLU A 23 -6.26 -6.19 7.50
N HIS A 24 -6.89 -7.37 7.50
CA HIS A 24 -6.62 -8.40 6.49
C HIS A 24 -6.88 -7.86 5.08
N LEU A 25 -8.01 -7.21 4.83
CA LEU A 25 -8.36 -6.65 3.53
C LEU A 25 -7.39 -5.55 3.07
N VAL A 26 -6.94 -4.69 3.99
CA VAL A 26 -5.92 -3.67 3.69
C VAL A 26 -4.59 -4.32 3.28
N ARG A 27 -4.15 -5.38 3.99
CA ARG A 27 -2.95 -6.14 3.64
C ARG A 27 -3.06 -6.80 2.26
N GLU A 28 -4.24 -7.30 1.91
CA GLU A 28 -4.49 -7.91 0.59
C GLU A 28 -4.35 -6.89 -0.55
N VAL A 29 -4.70 -5.60 -0.36
CA VAL A 29 -4.45 -4.54 -1.34
C VAL A 29 -2.96 -4.42 -1.66
N VAL A 30 -2.10 -4.40 -0.63
CA VAL A 30 -0.64 -4.33 -0.83
C VAL A 30 -0.10 -5.59 -1.51
N LYS A 31 -0.58 -6.76 -1.11
CA LYS A 31 -0.17 -8.02 -1.75
C LYS A 31 -0.60 -8.09 -3.23
N ALA A 32 -1.80 -7.58 -3.56
CA ALA A 32 -2.27 -7.50 -4.94
C ALA A 32 -1.37 -6.57 -5.78
N PHE A 33 -0.97 -5.42 -5.22
CA PHE A 33 0.01 -4.53 -5.85
C PHE A 33 1.33 -5.25 -6.11
N VAL A 34 1.90 -5.95 -5.11
CA VAL A 34 3.17 -6.68 -5.25
C VAL A 34 3.06 -7.80 -6.28
N ALA A 35 1.94 -8.52 -6.32
CA ALA A 35 1.70 -9.55 -7.32
C ALA A 35 1.68 -8.97 -8.75
N ASP A 36 1.01 -7.83 -8.95
CA ASP A 36 0.98 -7.15 -10.26
C ASP A 36 2.35 -6.55 -10.62
N TYR A 37 3.09 -6.01 -9.64
CA TYR A 37 4.48 -5.57 -9.83
C TYR A 37 5.34 -6.72 -10.35
N ASN A 38 5.32 -7.87 -9.69
CA ASN A 38 6.12 -9.04 -10.07
C ASN A 38 5.72 -9.63 -11.43
N ASN A 39 4.46 -9.44 -11.86
CA ASN A 39 4.01 -9.77 -13.21
C ASN A 39 4.40 -8.71 -14.26
N GLY A 40 4.67 -7.47 -13.84
CA GLY A 40 5.07 -6.36 -14.69
C GLY A 40 3.98 -5.79 -15.61
N ASP A 41 2.77 -6.35 -15.60
CA ASP A 41 1.65 -5.93 -16.48
C ASP A 41 0.58 -5.09 -15.78
N PHE A 42 0.50 -5.17 -14.45
CA PHE A 42 -0.46 -4.44 -13.60
C PHE A 42 -1.90 -4.56 -14.10
N LYS A 43 -2.28 -5.72 -14.63
CA LYS A 43 -3.61 -5.92 -15.24
C LYS A 43 -4.76 -5.88 -14.23
N ASN A 44 -4.47 -6.23 -12.97
CA ASN A 44 -5.47 -6.26 -11.91
C ASN A 44 -5.58 -4.91 -11.17
N ALA A 45 -4.76 -3.91 -11.48
CA ALA A 45 -4.74 -2.61 -10.81
C ALA A 45 -6.15 -1.97 -10.64
N PRO A 46 -7.08 -2.03 -11.61
CA PRO A 46 -8.43 -1.50 -11.42
C PRO A 46 -9.22 -2.14 -10.29
N THR A 47 -8.83 -3.31 -9.81
CA THR A 47 -9.53 -4.01 -8.72
C THR A 47 -9.11 -3.57 -7.33
N TYR A 48 -7.92 -2.99 -7.19
CA TYR A 48 -7.33 -2.60 -5.91
C TYR A 48 -6.84 -1.14 -5.86
N THR A 49 -6.95 -0.35 -6.94
CA THR A 49 -6.60 1.08 -6.95
C THR A 49 -7.81 1.95 -7.22
N THR A 50 -7.75 3.20 -6.77
CA THR A 50 -8.71 4.24 -7.15
C THR A 50 -8.40 4.82 -8.53
N ASP A 51 -9.36 5.48 -9.19
CA ASP A 51 -9.12 6.15 -10.47
C ASP A 51 -8.17 7.35 -10.32
N ASP A 52 -8.15 7.96 -9.14
CA ASP A 52 -7.29 9.10 -8.75
C ASP A 52 -5.98 8.66 -8.08
N TRP A 53 -5.54 7.41 -8.28
CA TRP A 53 -4.30 6.89 -7.73
C TRP A 53 -3.11 7.81 -8.02
N VAL A 54 -2.29 8.09 -6.99
CA VAL A 54 -1.06 8.88 -7.07
C VAL A 54 0.14 7.98 -6.80
N HIS A 55 1.13 8.01 -7.68
CA HIS A 55 2.41 7.33 -7.51
C HIS A 55 3.54 8.33 -7.31
N ILE A 56 4.35 8.14 -6.27
CA ILE A 56 5.56 8.91 -6.02
C ILE A 56 6.75 7.95 -6.10
N ASN A 57 7.57 8.10 -7.15
CA ASN A 57 8.72 7.25 -7.36
C ASN A 57 9.90 7.62 -6.44
N PRO A 58 10.96 6.78 -6.31
CA PRO A 58 12.08 7.03 -5.40
C PRO A 58 12.86 8.31 -5.71
N GLY A 59 12.82 8.80 -6.94
CA GLY A 59 13.45 10.06 -7.34
C GLY A 59 12.61 11.31 -7.05
N GLY A 60 11.42 11.16 -6.46
CA GLY A 60 10.51 12.26 -6.15
C GLY A 60 9.58 12.67 -7.29
N GLY A 61 9.60 11.96 -8.43
CA GLY A 61 8.63 12.16 -9.51
C GLY A 61 7.23 11.79 -9.05
N ILE A 62 6.23 12.57 -9.45
CA ILE A 62 4.82 12.39 -9.03
C ILE A 62 3.96 12.22 -10.27
N THR A 63 3.28 11.07 -10.36
CA THR A 63 2.29 10.77 -11.40
C THR A 63 0.92 10.61 -10.79
N ARG A 64 -0.11 11.18 -11.42
CA ARG A 64 -1.49 11.23 -10.92
C ARG A 64 -2.46 10.65 -11.93
N GLY A 65 -3.44 9.91 -11.40
CA GLY A 65 -4.43 9.19 -12.19
C GLY A 65 -3.95 7.79 -12.56
N ARG A 66 -4.82 6.80 -12.34
CA ARG A 66 -4.48 5.38 -12.55
C ARG A 66 -3.92 5.11 -13.94
N ASP A 67 -4.50 5.66 -14.99
CA ASP A 67 -4.08 5.36 -16.37
C ASP A 67 -2.66 5.86 -16.65
N ASP A 68 -2.30 7.06 -16.17
CA ASP A 68 -0.96 7.62 -16.33
C ASP A 68 0.06 6.87 -15.46
N VAL A 69 -0.31 6.50 -14.22
CA VAL A 69 0.53 5.65 -13.36
C VAL A 69 0.77 4.30 -14.02
N LEU A 70 -0.26 3.65 -14.57
CA LEU A 70 -0.10 2.38 -15.26
C LEU A 70 0.78 2.49 -16.50
N LYS A 71 0.70 3.60 -17.23
CA LYS A 71 1.58 3.86 -18.37
C LYS A 71 3.05 3.95 -17.93
N GLU A 72 3.34 4.69 -16.86
CA GLU A 72 4.69 4.83 -16.28
C GLU A 72 5.24 3.49 -15.80
N VAL A 73 4.54 2.81 -14.87
CA VAL A 73 5.05 1.59 -14.26
C VAL A 73 5.23 0.46 -15.27
N ARG A 74 4.32 0.32 -16.24
CA ARG A 74 4.46 -0.66 -17.33
C ARG A 74 5.63 -0.35 -18.27
N ALA A 75 5.95 0.93 -18.49
CA ALA A 75 7.11 1.31 -19.29
C ALA A 75 8.42 0.91 -18.61
N ILE A 76 8.55 1.17 -17.31
CA ILE A 76 9.73 0.78 -16.52
C ILE A 76 9.89 -0.74 -16.46
N HIS A 77 8.79 -1.49 -16.30
CA HIS A 77 8.82 -2.97 -16.30
C HIS A 77 9.11 -3.61 -17.65
N LYS A 78 9.02 -2.85 -18.74
CA LYS A 78 9.48 -3.30 -20.07
C LYS A 78 10.99 -3.07 -20.29
N THR A 79 11.61 -2.25 -19.47
CA THR A 79 13.02 -1.81 -19.59
C THR A 79 13.81 -2.17 -18.33
N MET A 80 14.07 -1.20 -17.47
CA MET A 80 14.95 -1.30 -16.30
C MET A 80 14.54 -2.39 -15.32
N LEU A 81 13.22 -2.53 -15.03
CA LEU A 81 12.70 -3.52 -14.08
C LEU A 81 12.15 -4.78 -14.75
N LYS A 82 12.56 -5.07 -15.99
CA LYS A 82 12.11 -6.28 -16.69
C LYS A 82 12.56 -7.55 -15.96
N GLY A 83 11.60 -8.32 -15.44
CA GLY A 83 11.83 -9.55 -14.70
C GLY A 83 12.37 -9.34 -13.28
N VAL A 84 12.36 -8.09 -12.79
CA VAL A 84 12.72 -7.77 -11.40
C VAL A 84 11.50 -7.97 -10.52
N SER A 85 11.65 -8.80 -9.49
CA SER A 85 10.61 -9.03 -8.48
C SER A 85 10.94 -8.31 -7.17
N ILE A 86 9.91 -8.06 -6.39
CA ILE A 86 10.02 -7.55 -5.02
C ILE A 86 9.37 -8.52 -4.05
N THR A 87 9.92 -8.60 -2.85
CA THR A 87 9.34 -9.33 -1.71
C THR A 87 8.97 -8.36 -0.61
N ILE A 88 7.96 -8.70 0.18
CA ILE A 88 7.59 -7.95 1.39
C ILE A 88 8.35 -8.54 2.57
N ASP A 89 9.28 -7.78 3.14
CA ASP A 89 10.04 -8.20 4.34
C ASP A 89 9.22 -7.95 5.61
N ASN A 90 8.54 -6.81 5.66
CA ASN A 90 7.71 -6.38 6.79
C ASN A 90 6.59 -5.47 6.31
N MET A 91 5.46 -5.50 7.03
CA MET A 91 4.30 -4.65 6.74
C MET A 91 3.61 -4.26 8.05
N THR A 92 3.44 -2.97 8.27
CA THR A 92 2.71 -2.39 9.40
C THR A 92 1.49 -1.65 8.90
N VAL A 93 0.32 -1.91 9.49
CA VAL A 93 -0.94 -1.22 9.16
C VAL A 93 -1.30 -0.30 10.31
N HIS A 94 -1.61 0.95 10.00
CA HIS A 94 -2.11 1.95 10.93
C HIS A 94 -3.42 2.53 10.40
N PHE A 95 -4.53 2.32 11.12
CA PHE A 95 -5.82 2.94 10.80
C PHE A 95 -5.85 4.37 11.30
N VAL A 96 -5.95 5.33 10.39
CA VAL A 96 -6.10 6.76 10.70
C VAL A 96 -7.55 7.07 11.07
N THR A 97 -8.48 6.45 10.34
CA THR A 97 -9.93 6.48 10.57
C THR A 97 -10.52 5.10 10.23
N PRO A 98 -11.83 4.82 10.50
CA PRO A 98 -12.47 3.56 10.09
C PRO A 98 -12.36 3.23 8.60
N ASP A 99 -12.16 4.24 7.76
CA ASP A 99 -12.14 4.10 6.30
C ASP A 99 -10.82 4.54 5.66
N VAL A 100 -9.78 4.81 6.47
CA VAL A 100 -8.47 5.26 6.00
C VAL A 100 -7.36 4.52 6.75
N ALA A 101 -6.52 3.81 6.03
CA ALA A 101 -5.35 3.11 6.53
C ALA A 101 -4.06 3.63 5.87
N LEU A 102 -3.03 3.82 6.68
CA LEU A 102 -1.66 4.01 6.25
C LEU A 102 -0.92 2.68 6.43
N VAL A 103 -0.23 2.24 5.39
CA VAL A 103 0.57 1.01 5.44
C VAL A 103 2.00 1.34 5.08
N ASP A 104 2.93 0.99 5.96
CA ASP A 104 4.35 1.01 5.66
C ASP A 104 4.82 -0.43 5.42
N ALA A 105 5.42 -0.68 4.26
CA ALA A 105 5.99 -1.98 3.94
C ALA A 105 7.43 -1.83 3.48
N VAL A 106 8.30 -2.65 4.05
CA VAL A 106 9.67 -2.79 3.58
C VAL A 106 9.70 -3.86 2.51
N HIS A 107 10.27 -3.52 1.37
CA HIS A 107 10.45 -4.42 0.24
C HIS A 107 11.93 -4.62 -0.05
N THR A 108 12.30 -5.82 -0.47
CA THR A 108 13.60 -6.12 -1.08
C THR A 108 13.38 -6.48 -2.54
N SER A 109 14.14 -5.85 -3.44
CA SER A 109 14.10 -6.13 -4.89
C SER A 109 15.16 -7.14 -5.31
N ASP A 110 14.87 -7.87 -6.40
CA ASP A 110 15.92 -8.55 -7.15
C ASP A 110 16.91 -7.53 -7.72
N SER A 111 18.10 -8.02 -8.14
CA SER A 111 19.12 -7.16 -8.73
C SER A 111 18.68 -6.59 -10.07
N TYR A 112 18.99 -5.31 -10.29
CA TYR A 112 18.77 -4.61 -11.57
C TYR A 112 19.90 -3.62 -11.86
N VAL A 113 19.91 -3.08 -13.08
CA VAL A 113 20.90 -2.08 -13.51
C VAL A 113 20.18 -0.84 -14.01
N THR A 114 20.57 0.34 -13.51
CA THR A 114 20.07 1.62 -14.02
C THR A 114 20.66 1.89 -15.40
N PRO A 115 19.86 2.03 -16.47
CA PRO A 115 20.38 2.18 -17.83
C PRO A 115 21.18 3.47 -18.05
N GLU A 116 20.87 4.55 -17.32
CA GLU A 116 21.43 5.87 -17.50
C GLU A 116 22.91 5.96 -17.07
N ASP A 117 23.28 5.25 -16.00
CA ASP A 117 24.61 5.32 -15.39
C ASP A 117 25.29 3.95 -15.25
N GLY A 118 24.59 2.86 -15.57
CA GLY A 118 25.09 1.50 -15.46
C GLY A 118 25.28 1.00 -14.02
N VAL A 119 24.74 1.70 -13.04
CA VAL A 119 24.84 1.31 -11.63
C VAL A 119 24.03 0.02 -11.39
N LYS A 120 24.69 -0.97 -10.78
CA LYS A 120 24.06 -2.22 -10.37
C LYS A 120 23.49 -2.09 -8.96
N HIS A 121 22.22 -2.39 -8.81
CA HIS A 121 21.51 -2.47 -7.54
C HIS A 121 21.36 -3.94 -7.15
N GLU A 122 21.79 -4.30 -5.95
CA GLU A 122 21.70 -5.69 -5.46
C GLU A 122 20.94 -5.71 -4.12
N ASN A 123 19.85 -6.46 -4.09
CA ASN A 123 19.00 -6.60 -2.90
C ASN A 123 18.63 -5.24 -2.30
N GLU A 124 18.29 -4.28 -3.17
CA GLU A 124 17.93 -2.94 -2.74
C GLU A 124 16.68 -2.98 -1.87
N ARG A 125 16.76 -2.36 -0.70
CA ARG A 125 15.64 -2.26 0.21
C ARG A 125 14.97 -0.90 0.07
N GLN A 126 13.66 -0.92 0.03
CA GLN A 126 12.82 0.28 -0.04
C GLN A 126 11.73 0.20 1.02
N ILE A 127 11.46 1.32 1.68
CA ILE A 127 10.22 1.49 2.41
C ILE A 127 9.19 2.11 1.48
N LYS A 128 8.05 1.48 1.39
CA LYS A 128 6.94 1.97 0.59
C LYS A 128 5.76 2.28 1.50
N THR A 129 5.28 3.53 1.43
CA THR A 129 4.10 3.99 2.17
C THR A 129 2.90 3.94 1.23
N TYR A 130 1.83 3.27 1.67
CA TYR A 130 0.57 3.16 0.95
C TYR A 130 -0.52 3.85 1.75
N LEU A 131 -1.25 4.77 1.12
CA LEU A 131 -2.50 5.29 1.64
C LEU A 131 -3.65 4.51 1.01
N ILE A 132 -4.42 3.81 1.84
CA ILE A 132 -5.49 2.93 1.42
C ILE A 132 -6.80 3.42 2.03
N VAL A 133 -7.83 3.55 1.20
CA VAL A 133 -9.13 4.08 1.61
C VAL A 133 -10.25 3.10 1.33
N LYS A 134 -11.28 3.12 2.17
CA LYS A 134 -12.48 2.31 1.95
C LYS A 134 -13.51 3.13 1.18
N ARG A 135 -13.78 2.75 -0.08
CA ARG A 135 -14.79 3.38 -0.93
C ARG A 135 -15.84 2.34 -1.36
N ASN A 136 -17.11 2.59 -1.10
CA ASN A 136 -18.21 1.67 -1.43
C ASN A 136 -17.98 0.24 -0.88
N GLY A 137 -17.48 0.15 0.36
CA GLY A 137 -17.21 -1.11 1.04
C GLY A 137 -15.96 -1.85 0.58
N LYS A 138 -15.13 -1.29 -0.32
CA LYS A 138 -13.87 -1.88 -0.79
C LYS A 138 -12.68 -1.04 -0.37
N TRP A 139 -11.64 -1.69 0.10
CA TRP A 139 -10.34 -1.06 0.36
C TRP A 139 -9.55 -0.91 -0.94
N LEU A 140 -9.11 0.32 -1.24
CA LEU A 140 -8.44 0.67 -2.48
C LEU A 140 -7.23 1.56 -2.22
N LEU A 141 -6.15 1.32 -2.93
CA LEU A 141 -4.94 2.14 -2.94
C LEU A 141 -5.21 3.49 -3.63
N VAL A 142 -4.97 4.59 -2.94
CA VAL A 142 -5.10 5.95 -3.47
C VAL A 142 -3.76 6.66 -3.66
N LEU A 143 -2.76 6.30 -2.87
CA LEU A 143 -1.40 6.83 -3.02
C LEU A 143 -0.38 5.79 -2.59
N ASP A 144 0.71 5.71 -3.33
CA ASP A 144 1.92 5.02 -2.89
C ASP A 144 3.16 5.89 -3.12
N GLN A 145 4.11 5.79 -2.18
CA GLN A 145 5.39 6.48 -2.22
C GLN A 145 6.53 5.50 -1.92
N ASN A 146 7.60 5.58 -2.71
CA ASN A 146 8.82 4.82 -2.51
C ASN A 146 9.92 5.68 -1.89
N THR A 147 10.69 5.08 -0.98
CA THR A 147 11.91 5.66 -0.42
C THR A 147 12.97 4.57 -0.34
N ILE A 148 14.13 4.77 -0.95
CA ILE A 148 15.27 3.86 -0.87
C ILE A 148 15.84 3.92 0.55
N ILE A 149 16.03 2.76 1.18
CA ILE A 149 16.67 2.65 2.48
C ILE A 149 18.17 2.64 2.25
N SER A 150 18.82 3.78 2.52
CA SER A 150 20.28 3.87 2.48
C SER A 150 20.86 3.09 3.67
N ASN A 151 21.75 2.14 3.42
CA ASN A 151 22.58 1.57 4.49
C ASN A 151 23.57 2.64 4.93
N PRO A 152 23.70 2.91 6.23
CA PRO A 152 24.70 3.87 6.75
C PRO A 152 26.12 3.38 6.51
#